data_d6bfe7c93b2f3c1475951a7e97e3330c
#
_entry.id   d6bfe7c93b2f3c1475951a7e97e3330c
#
_cell.length_a   1.000
_cell.length_b   1.000
_cell.length_c   1.000
_cell.angle_alpha   90.00
_cell.angle_beta   90.00
_cell.angle_gamma   90.00
#
_symmetry.space_group_name_H-M   'P 1'
#
loop_
_entity.id
_entity.type
_entity.pdbx_description
1 polymer ?
#
loop_
_entity_poly.entity_id
_entity_poly.type
_entity_poly.pdbx_seq_one_letter_code
_entity_poly.pdbx_strand_id
1 'polypeptide(L)'
;MDFDEALTYLQGRLRMGVKLGNDRFLALLDRLGNPQDRLRVIHIAGTKGKGSTTAMVASVLSIAGYKVGAYLSPYVYDVRERVQINGEMISREDFARWVSVIQPHVEALEGTELGATTEFELKTAIGLCYFAEQAVDFAVLEVGLGGRLDATNVISSPLVTVITNIGLDHTEILGETLGAIAAEKAGIIKPGIPCVTGVPVEGEAWEVIERICRERHAPLIPIQPPSDEASGLTLTTDRRTLRGVHLRLRGAFQAQNAAAALTALDSIGLEALPLVPNEVAQRGLEAAWVPGRLQQVSEEPTVVVDVAHNEISASALADALRTHFQAESRRVILVVGLSRNHDPEAFLKPLAGLNPAALIATQPACRPRPAEDIAFAAQALGLPNIATVESSVLDAVQSALNQARPDDLICLTGSFYTVGDVPPAFWQNSSIK
;
A
#
# COMPACT_ATOMS: atom_id res chain seq x y z
N MET A 1 18.79 -17.00 -14.71
CA MET A 1 19.44 -16.38 -13.53
C MET A 1 18.80 -16.94 -12.26
N ASP A 2 19.51 -16.94 -11.14
CA ASP A 2 18.94 -17.21 -9.83
C ASP A 2 18.22 -15.97 -9.27
N PHE A 3 17.67 -16.10 -8.04
CA PHE A 3 16.88 -15.03 -7.44
C PHE A 3 17.73 -13.79 -7.08
N ASP A 4 18.95 -13.98 -6.62
CA ASP A 4 19.82 -12.88 -6.19
C ASP A 4 20.37 -12.12 -7.40
N GLU A 5 20.67 -12.82 -8.50
CA GLU A 5 20.97 -12.21 -9.79
C GLU A 5 19.79 -11.41 -10.34
N ALA A 6 18.56 -11.93 -10.20
CA ALA A 6 17.33 -11.25 -10.62
C ALA A 6 17.09 -9.96 -9.81
N LEU A 7 17.33 -10.00 -8.50
CA LEU A 7 17.26 -8.81 -7.64
C LEU A 7 18.31 -7.77 -8.02
N THR A 8 19.54 -8.20 -8.29
CA THR A 8 20.62 -7.30 -8.73
C THR A 8 20.27 -6.61 -10.04
N TYR A 9 19.71 -7.35 -11.01
CA TYR A 9 19.24 -6.79 -12.28
C TYR A 9 18.15 -5.73 -12.06
N LEU A 10 17.15 -6.02 -11.21
CA LEU A 10 16.10 -5.07 -10.85
C LEU A 10 16.64 -3.82 -10.17
N GLN A 11 17.52 -3.98 -9.18
CA GLN A 11 18.12 -2.86 -8.44
C GLN A 11 18.95 -1.94 -9.36
N GLY A 12 19.60 -2.49 -10.36
CA GLY A 12 20.29 -1.73 -11.40
C GLY A 12 19.37 -0.75 -12.15
N ARG A 13 18.07 -1.04 -12.18
CA ARG A 13 17.04 -0.21 -12.82
C ARG A 13 16.49 0.93 -11.94
N LEU A 14 16.76 0.95 -10.66
CA LEU A 14 16.41 2.07 -9.76
C LEU A 14 16.97 3.42 -10.23
N ARG A 15 18.09 3.40 -10.95
CA ARG A 15 18.73 4.61 -11.50
C ARG A 15 17.88 5.30 -12.57
N MET A 16 16.92 4.60 -13.18
CA MET A 16 16.06 5.14 -14.23
C MET A 16 14.99 6.11 -13.68
N GLY A 17 14.76 6.13 -12.37
CA GLY A 17 13.81 7.01 -11.71
C GLY A 17 12.35 6.75 -12.11
N VAL A 18 11.50 7.76 -11.91
CA VAL A 18 10.12 7.76 -12.38
C VAL A 18 10.09 8.31 -13.82
N LYS A 19 9.63 7.49 -14.75
CA LYS A 19 9.39 7.91 -16.14
C LYS A 19 7.91 7.76 -16.44
N LEU A 20 7.21 8.86 -16.59
CA LEU A 20 5.79 8.88 -16.91
C LEU A 20 5.57 8.56 -18.40
N GLY A 21 4.51 7.77 -18.67
CA GLY A 21 4.12 7.37 -20.03
C GLY A 21 4.09 5.86 -20.19
N ASN A 22 3.11 5.35 -20.95
CA ASN A 22 2.86 3.92 -21.08
C ASN A 22 3.35 3.31 -22.40
N ASP A 23 3.79 4.12 -23.37
CA ASP A 23 4.18 3.64 -24.71
C ASP A 23 5.31 2.61 -24.65
N ARG A 24 6.34 2.88 -23.85
CA ARG A 24 7.46 1.94 -23.62
C ARG A 24 6.97 0.66 -22.97
N PHE A 25 6.10 0.77 -21.98
CA PHE A 25 5.59 -0.38 -21.25
C PHE A 25 4.62 -1.22 -22.12
N LEU A 26 3.77 -0.57 -22.92
CA LEU A 26 2.93 -1.25 -23.90
C LEU A 26 3.77 -1.99 -24.96
N ALA A 27 4.86 -1.38 -25.45
CA ALA A 27 5.78 -2.04 -26.37
C ALA A 27 6.49 -3.26 -25.73
N LEU A 28 6.78 -3.21 -24.44
CA LEU A 28 7.30 -4.37 -23.70
C LEU A 28 6.24 -5.48 -23.60
N LEU A 29 5.00 -5.12 -23.21
CA LEU A 29 3.92 -6.09 -23.08
C LEU A 29 3.53 -6.73 -24.41
N ASP A 30 3.58 -6.00 -25.51
CA ASP A 30 3.37 -6.54 -26.85
C ASP A 30 4.39 -7.66 -27.16
N ARG A 31 5.66 -7.45 -26.85
CA ARG A 31 6.72 -8.46 -26.99
C ARG A 31 6.51 -9.68 -26.08
N LEU A 32 5.79 -9.51 -24.99
CA LEU A 32 5.44 -10.57 -24.03
C LEU A 32 4.07 -11.23 -24.32
N GLY A 33 3.44 -10.87 -25.47
CA GLY A 33 2.17 -11.46 -25.91
C GLY A 33 0.96 -10.89 -25.18
N ASN A 34 1.02 -9.63 -24.76
CA ASN A 34 -0.08 -8.86 -24.14
C ASN A 34 -0.76 -9.60 -22.98
N PRO A 35 -0.03 -9.99 -21.93
CA PRO A 35 -0.59 -10.78 -20.82
C PRO A 35 -1.76 -10.08 -20.12
N GLN A 36 -1.77 -8.73 -20.10
CA GLN A 36 -2.82 -7.91 -19.49
C GLN A 36 -4.20 -8.12 -20.11
N ASP A 37 -4.29 -8.46 -21.39
CA ASP A 37 -5.56 -8.63 -22.11
C ASP A 37 -6.30 -9.92 -21.73
N ARG A 38 -5.61 -10.83 -21.04
CA ARG A 38 -6.17 -12.11 -20.56
C ARG A 38 -6.68 -12.04 -19.13
N LEU A 39 -6.54 -10.89 -18.45
CA LEU A 39 -6.84 -10.73 -17.04
C LEU A 39 -8.17 -10.00 -16.80
N ARG A 40 -8.95 -10.50 -15.88
CA ARG A 40 -10.15 -9.83 -15.35
C ARG A 40 -9.74 -8.97 -14.17
N VAL A 41 -9.64 -7.66 -14.39
CA VAL A 41 -8.95 -6.75 -13.48
C VAL A 41 -9.92 -5.92 -12.64
N ILE A 42 -9.60 -5.78 -11.35
CA ILE A 42 -10.11 -4.76 -10.43
C ILE A 42 -8.96 -3.79 -10.20
N HIS A 43 -9.11 -2.50 -10.56
CA HIS A 43 -8.03 -1.55 -10.59
C HIS A 43 -8.21 -0.46 -9.53
N ILE A 44 -7.22 -0.29 -8.64
CA ILE A 44 -7.37 0.52 -7.42
C ILE A 44 -6.32 1.62 -7.37
N ALA A 45 -6.79 2.89 -7.39
CA ALA A 45 -6.02 4.10 -7.19
C ALA A 45 -6.44 4.82 -5.90
N GLY A 46 -5.72 5.86 -5.54
CA GLY A 46 -6.00 6.72 -4.39
C GLY A 46 -4.72 7.28 -3.78
N THR A 47 -4.84 8.21 -2.86
CA THR A 47 -3.68 8.72 -2.11
C THR A 47 -3.27 7.72 -1.03
N LYS A 48 -4.17 7.33 -0.17
CA LYS A 48 -3.98 6.35 0.91
C LYS A 48 -5.01 5.21 0.79
N GLY A 49 -4.77 4.09 1.45
CA GLY A 49 -5.73 2.98 1.50
C GLY A 49 -5.70 2.01 0.32
N LYS A 50 -5.00 2.31 -0.77
CA LYS A 50 -4.92 1.43 -1.96
C LYS A 50 -4.58 -0.01 -1.62
N GLY A 51 -3.42 -0.23 -0.97
CA GLY A 51 -2.96 -1.59 -0.63
C GLY A 51 -3.91 -2.33 0.31
N SER A 52 -4.50 -1.64 1.31
CA SER A 52 -5.50 -2.24 2.20
C SER A 52 -6.76 -2.65 1.43
N THR A 53 -7.28 -1.78 0.56
CA THR A 53 -8.44 -2.08 -0.29
C THR A 53 -8.14 -3.22 -1.26
N THR A 54 -6.94 -3.24 -1.88
CA THR A 54 -6.47 -4.34 -2.74
C THR A 54 -6.45 -5.67 -1.98
N ALA A 55 -5.88 -5.68 -0.77
CA ALA A 55 -5.83 -6.88 0.06
C ALA A 55 -7.23 -7.35 0.50
N MET A 56 -8.13 -6.43 0.86
CA MET A 56 -9.51 -6.74 1.22
C MET A 56 -10.29 -7.36 0.05
N VAL A 57 -10.22 -6.76 -1.13
CA VAL A 57 -10.86 -7.29 -2.35
C VAL A 57 -10.31 -8.68 -2.68
N ALA A 58 -8.97 -8.83 -2.69
CA ALA A 58 -8.33 -10.11 -2.99
C ALA A 58 -8.68 -11.19 -1.97
N SER A 59 -8.71 -10.85 -0.68
CA SER A 59 -9.09 -11.78 0.40
C SER A 59 -10.54 -12.25 0.28
N VAL A 60 -11.49 -11.35 0.01
CA VAL A 60 -12.90 -11.71 -0.18
C VAL A 60 -13.06 -12.69 -1.36
N LEU A 61 -12.46 -12.38 -2.50
CA LEU A 61 -12.53 -13.25 -3.68
C LEU A 61 -11.84 -14.60 -3.45
N SER A 62 -10.70 -14.61 -2.75
CA SER A 62 -9.98 -15.86 -2.42
C SER A 62 -10.82 -16.75 -1.49
N ILE A 63 -11.44 -16.18 -0.44
CA ILE A 63 -12.33 -16.94 0.47
C ILE A 63 -13.62 -17.39 -0.25
N ALA A 64 -14.04 -16.67 -1.28
CA ALA A 64 -15.13 -17.09 -2.17
C ALA A 64 -14.75 -18.26 -3.10
N GLY A 65 -13.48 -18.71 -3.07
CA GLY A 65 -13.01 -19.87 -3.82
C GLY A 65 -12.37 -19.56 -5.17
N TYR A 66 -12.14 -18.28 -5.49
CA TYR A 66 -11.46 -17.90 -6.73
C TYR A 66 -9.94 -17.94 -6.59
N LYS A 67 -9.23 -18.14 -7.69
CA LYS A 67 -7.78 -17.95 -7.79
C LYS A 67 -7.51 -16.47 -8.11
N VAL A 68 -6.95 -15.74 -7.15
CA VAL A 68 -6.85 -14.27 -7.20
C VAL A 68 -5.41 -13.81 -7.19
N GLY A 69 -4.99 -13.12 -8.25
CA GLY A 69 -3.74 -12.37 -8.27
C GLY A 69 -3.91 -11.02 -7.58
N ALA A 70 -3.00 -10.67 -6.68
CA ALA A 70 -2.93 -9.35 -6.05
C ALA A 70 -1.57 -8.71 -6.36
N TYR A 71 -1.60 -7.50 -6.96
CA TYR A 71 -0.42 -6.68 -7.19
C TYR A 71 -0.42 -5.50 -6.23
N LEU A 72 0.57 -5.44 -5.35
CA LEU A 72 0.68 -4.49 -4.24
C LEU A 72 1.93 -3.61 -4.39
N SER A 73 1.87 -2.37 -3.90
CA SER A 73 3.02 -1.47 -3.91
C SER A 73 2.96 -0.39 -2.82
N PRO A 74 4.12 -0.03 -2.22
CA PRO A 74 5.39 -0.77 -2.25
C PRO A 74 5.34 -2.03 -1.37
N TYR A 75 6.39 -2.84 -1.41
CA TYR A 75 6.60 -3.95 -0.47
C TYR A 75 7.29 -3.48 0.81
N VAL A 76 7.21 -4.28 1.87
CA VAL A 76 7.87 -4.00 3.16
C VAL A 76 9.15 -4.83 3.31
N TYR A 77 9.06 -6.14 3.28
CA TYR A 77 10.17 -7.05 3.59
C TYR A 77 10.77 -7.73 2.36
N ASP A 78 9.94 -8.13 1.40
CA ASP A 78 10.35 -8.91 0.25
C ASP A 78 9.69 -8.36 -1.03
N VAL A 79 10.50 -8.21 -2.09
CA VAL A 79 9.99 -7.72 -3.39
C VAL A 79 8.84 -8.57 -3.93
N ARG A 80 8.77 -9.84 -3.55
CA ARG A 80 7.74 -10.80 -3.95
C ARG A 80 6.37 -10.49 -3.33
N GLU A 81 6.30 -9.69 -2.25
CA GLU A 81 5.04 -9.19 -1.69
C GLU A 81 4.19 -8.45 -2.73
N ARG A 82 4.84 -7.94 -3.77
CA ARG A 82 4.13 -7.25 -4.87
C ARG A 82 3.28 -8.18 -5.72
N VAL A 83 3.63 -9.46 -5.80
CA VAL A 83 2.99 -10.42 -6.70
C VAL A 83 2.56 -11.63 -5.89
N GLN A 84 1.27 -11.69 -5.59
CA GLN A 84 0.71 -12.73 -4.74
C GLN A 84 -0.45 -13.43 -5.46
N ILE A 85 -0.64 -14.71 -5.19
CA ILE A 85 -1.85 -15.46 -5.56
C ILE A 85 -2.46 -16.06 -4.30
N ASN A 86 -3.71 -15.70 -3.99
CA ASN A 86 -4.43 -16.11 -2.78
C ASN A 86 -3.64 -15.86 -1.48
N GLY A 87 -2.91 -14.72 -1.44
CA GLY A 87 -2.09 -14.32 -0.29
C GLY A 87 -0.70 -14.95 -0.24
N GLU A 88 -0.37 -15.88 -1.14
CA GLU A 88 0.96 -16.48 -1.24
C GLU A 88 1.82 -15.70 -2.25
N MET A 89 3.02 -15.31 -1.84
CA MET A 89 3.97 -14.62 -2.71
C MET A 89 4.45 -15.55 -3.84
N ILE A 90 4.70 -14.98 -5.02
CA ILE A 90 5.39 -15.66 -6.11
C ILE A 90 6.66 -16.35 -5.58
N SER A 91 6.96 -17.58 -6.03
CA SER A 91 8.18 -18.29 -5.63
C SER A 91 9.45 -17.54 -6.06
N ARG A 92 10.58 -17.80 -5.39
CA ARG A 92 11.87 -17.23 -5.81
C ARG A 92 12.25 -17.68 -7.22
N GLU A 93 11.95 -18.93 -7.52
CA GLU A 93 12.21 -19.58 -8.78
C GLU A 93 11.39 -18.95 -9.93
N ASP A 94 10.08 -18.77 -9.72
CA ASP A 94 9.21 -18.15 -10.72
C ASP A 94 9.55 -16.67 -10.92
N PHE A 95 9.88 -15.95 -9.83
CA PHE A 95 10.29 -14.56 -9.93
C PHE A 95 11.56 -14.42 -10.78
N ALA A 96 12.60 -15.21 -10.50
CA ALA A 96 13.86 -15.22 -11.25
C ALA A 96 13.66 -15.65 -12.71
N ARG A 97 12.81 -16.66 -12.92
CA ARG A 97 12.44 -17.12 -14.27
C ARG A 97 11.78 -16.00 -15.07
N TRP A 98 10.80 -15.28 -14.50
CA TRP A 98 10.15 -14.19 -15.21
C TRP A 98 11.09 -13.02 -15.49
N VAL A 99 12.00 -12.66 -14.56
CA VAL A 99 13.06 -11.67 -14.85
C VAL A 99 13.89 -12.13 -16.02
N SER A 100 14.31 -13.40 -16.08
CA SER A 100 15.12 -13.96 -17.17
C SER A 100 14.38 -13.95 -18.51
N VAL A 101 13.07 -14.20 -18.51
CA VAL A 101 12.24 -14.16 -19.73
C VAL A 101 12.07 -12.73 -20.25
N ILE A 102 11.87 -11.77 -19.34
CA ILE A 102 11.59 -10.36 -19.70
C ILE A 102 12.85 -9.61 -20.08
N GLN A 103 14.00 -9.93 -19.48
CA GLN A 103 15.28 -9.23 -19.67
C GLN A 103 15.63 -9.00 -21.14
N PRO A 104 15.65 -9.99 -22.07
CA PRO A 104 16.02 -9.76 -23.47
C PRO A 104 15.11 -8.76 -24.18
N HIS A 105 13.82 -8.73 -23.83
CA HIS A 105 12.85 -7.80 -24.40
C HIS A 105 13.08 -6.37 -23.90
N VAL A 106 13.43 -6.22 -22.62
CA VAL A 106 13.80 -4.93 -22.01
C VAL A 106 15.07 -4.38 -22.66
N GLU A 107 16.12 -5.19 -22.80
CA GLU A 107 17.38 -4.79 -23.41
C GLU A 107 17.22 -4.40 -24.90
N ALA A 108 16.34 -5.10 -25.62
CA ALA A 108 16.01 -4.75 -27.00
C ALA A 108 15.28 -3.41 -27.15
N LEU A 109 14.53 -2.95 -26.11
CA LEU A 109 13.87 -1.64 -26.11
C LEU A 109 14.83 -0.49 -25.76
N GLU A 110 15.88 -0.73 -25.00
CA GLU A 110 16.85 0.30 -24.58
C GLU A 110 17.55 0.99 -25.75
N GLY A 111 17.76 0.27 -26.84
CA GLY A 111 18.37 0.80 -28.09
C GLY A 111 17.39 1.58 -28.96
N THR A 112 16.13 1.76 -28.55
CA THR A 112 15.11 2.48 -29.31
C THR A 112 14.80 3.86 -28.71
N GLU A 113 14.00 4.66 -29.41
CA GLU A 113 13.51 5.96 -28.93
C GLU A 113 12.66 5.85 -27.66
N LEU A 114 12.09 4.68 -27.37
CA LEU A 114 11.31 4.42 -26.16
C LEU A 114 12.17 4.43 -24.89
N GLY A 115 13.45 4.08 -25.02
CA GLY A 115 14.44 4.14 -23.95
C GLY A 115 14.28 3.04 -22.89
N ALA A 116 15.04 3.17 -21.82
CA ALA A 116 15.17 2.14 -20.79
C ALA A 116 13.90 1.98 -19.93
N THR A 117 13.48 0.73 -19.76
CA THR A 117 12.39 0.31 -18.87
C THR A 117 12.74 0.58 -17.40
N THR A 118 11.79 1.10 -16.64
CA THR A 118 11.94 1.38 -15.21
C THR A 118 11.83 0.10 -14.38
N GLU A 119 12.32 0.16 -13.14
CA GLU A 119 12.16 -0.93 -12.17
C GLU A 119 10.68 -1.25 -11.91
N PHE A 120 9.83 -0.22 -11.83
CA PHE A 120 8.39 -0.40 -11.58
C PHE A 120 7.70 -1.10 -12.76
N GLU A 121 7.99 -0.69 -14.00
CA GLU A 121 7.46 -1.35 -15.20
C GLU A 121 7.88 -2.83 -15.28
N LEU A 122 9.14 -3.13 -14.95
CA LEU A 122 9.62 -4.51 -14.94
C LEU A 122 8.88 -5.37 -13.92
N LYS A 123 8.71 -4.87 -12.70
CA LYS A 123 7.94 -5.56 -11.65
C LYS A 123 6.47 -5.75 -12.04
N THR A 124 5.87 -4.74 -12.67
CA THR A 124 4.49 -4.82 -13.17
C THR A 124 4.37 -5.88 -14.26
N ALA A 125 5.33 -5.94 -15.20
CA ALA A 125 5.37 -6.98 -16.23
C ALA A 125 5.46 -8.39 -15.63
N ILE A 126 6.32 -8.59 -14.61
CA ILE A 126 6.42 -9.87 -13.88
C ILE A 126 5.06 -10.26 -13.32
N GLY A 127 4.36 -9.33 -12.64
CA GLY A 127 3.04 -9.61 -12.07
C GLY A 127 2.00 -9.98 -13.12
N LEU A 128 1.89 -9.20 -14.19
CA LEU A 128 0.92 -9.46 -15.27
C LEU A 128 1.19 -10.78 -15.99
N CYS A 129 2.45 -11.08 -16.31
CA CYS A 129 2.85 -12.34 -16.94
C CYS A 129 2.56 -13.54 -16.03
N TYR A 130 2.92 -13.44 -14.74
CA TYR A 130 2.70 -14.52 -13.79
C TYR A 130 1.21 -14.80 -13.58
N PHE A 131 0.39 -13.76 -13.42
CA PHE A 131 -1.07 -13.92 -13.27
C PHE A 131 -1.71 -14.54 -14.51
N ALA A 132 -1.29 -14.12 -15.70
CA ALA A 132 -1.79 -14.69 -16.96
C ALA A 132 -1.34 -16.14 -17.16
N GLU A 133 -0.10 -16.49 -16.81
CA GLU A 133 0.40 -17.89 -16.86
C GLU A 133 -0.34 -18.77 -15.86
N GLN A 134 -0.57 -18.27 -14.66
CA GLN A 134 -1.27 -18.98 -13.60
C GLN A 134 -2.79 -19.04 -13.79
N ALA A 135 -3.30 -18.43 -14.87
CA ALA A 135 -4.73 -18.40 -15.20
C ALA A 135 -5.59 -17.98 -13.98
N VAL A 136 -5.24 -16.85 -13.33
CA VAL A 136 -6.03 -16.34 -12.21
C VAL A 136 -7.44 -15.97 -12.66
N ASP A 137 -8.45 -16.21 -11.83
CA ASP A 137 -9.84 -15.84 -12.12
C ASP A 137 -10.02 -14.32 -12.09
N PHE A 138 -9.30 -13.65 -11.17
CA PHE A 138 -9.29 -12.19 -11.01
C PHE A 138 -7.87 -11.69 -10.70
N ALA A 139 -7.55 -10.49 -11.19
CA ALA A 139 -6.36 -9.76 -10.80
C ALA A 139 -6.76 -8.43 -10.14
N VAL A 140 -6.32 -8.19 -8.91
CA VAL A 140 -6.54 -6.94 -8.18
C VAL A 140 -5.26 -6.14 -8.22
N LEU A 141 -5.26 -5.01 -8.93
CA LEU A 141 -4.07 -4.22 -9.21
C LEU A 141 -4.07 -2.90 -8.45
N GLU A 142 -3.09 -2.70 -7.59
CA GLU A 142 -2.81 -1.42 -6.94
C GLU A 142 -1.98 -0.52 -7.86
N VAL A 143 -2.44 0.72 -8.08
CA VAL A 143 -1.68 1.78 -8.76
C VAL A 143 -0.47 2.19 -7.93
N GLY A 144 0.70 2.25 -8.55
CA GLY A 144 1.92 2.67 -7.88
C GLY A 144 1.95 4.17 -7.59
N LEU A 145 1.76 5.00 -8.62
CA LEU A 145 1.79 6.45 -8.51
C LEU A 145 0.81 7.12 -9.48
N GLY A 146 0.01 8.06 -8.97
CA GLY A 146 -0.96 8.77 -9.77
C GLY A 146 -2.08 7.86 -10.25
N GLY A 147 -2.07 7.51 -11.52
CA GLY A 147 -3.03 6.61 -12.18
C GLY A 147 -2.93 6.70 -13.70
N ARG A 148 -3.12 7.88 -14.28
CA ARG A 148 -3.19 8.11 -15.73
C ARG A 148 -1.98 7.53 -16.50
N LEU A 149 -0.79 7.73 -15.98
CA LEU A 149 0.49 7.33 -16.59
C LEU A 149 1.19 6.21 -15.81
N ASP A 150 0.48 5.55 -14.89
CA ASP A 150 1.00 4.42 -14.14
C ASP A 150 1.10 3.16 -15.01
N ALA A 151 2.13 2.35 -14.80
CA ALA A 151 2.30 1.12 -15.57
C ALA A 151 1.13 0.14 -15.41
N THR A 152 0.40 0.17 -14.29
CA THR A 152 -0.80 -0.67 -14.12
C THR A 152 -1.97 -0.21 -14.98
N ASN A 153 -1.94 1.03 -15.52
CA ASN A 153 -3.03 1.59 -16.32
C ASN A 153 -3.04 1.16 -17.80
N VAL A 154 -2.32 0.10 -18.12
CA VAL A 154 -2.35 -0.56 -19.45
C VAL A 154 -3.59 -1.44 -19.65
N ILE A 155 -4.40 -1.59 -18.61
CA ILE A 155 -5.65 -2.35 -18.66
C ILE A 155 -6.72 -1.53 -19.38
N SER A 156 -7.21 -2.04 -20.50
CA SER A 156 -8.21 -1.34 -21.33
C SER A 156 -9.62 -1.44 -20.77
N SER A 157 -9.97 -2.59 -20.17
CA SER A 157 -11.34 -2.89 -19.72
C SER A 157 -11.32 -3.63 -18.37
N PRO A 158 -11.06 -2.92 -17.25
CA PRO A 158 -11.22 -3.51 -15.93
C PRO A 158 -12.70 -3.76 -15.62
N LEU A 159 -13.00 -4.64 -14.67
CA LEU A 159 -14.36 -4.91 -14.20
C LEU A 159 -14.95 -3.74 -13.41
N VAL A 160 -14.10 -3.09 -12.64
CA VAL A 160 -14.40 -1.91 -11.81
C VAL A 160 -13.10 -1.15 -11.55
N THR A 161 -13.20 0.17 -11.41
CA THR A 161 -12.13 1.03 -10.93
C THR A 161 -12.47 1.58 -9.55
N VAL A 162 -11.47 1.76 -8.70
CA VAL A 162 -11.66 2.30 -7.34
C VAL A 162 -10.72 3.48 -7.13
N ILE A 163 -11.23 4.58 -6.61
CA ILE A 163 -10.45 5.72 -6.11
C ILE A 163 -10.72 5.83 -4.61
N THR A 164 -9.81 5.34 -3.77
CA THR A 164 -10.03 5.23 -2.32
C THR A 164 -10.22 6.59 -1.65
N ASN A 165 -9.30 7.52 -1.88
CA ASN A 165 -9.38 8.89 -1.42
C ASN A 165 -8.42 9.81 -2.23
N ILE A 166 -8.57 11.11 -2.05
CA ILE A 166 -7.68 12.15 -2.60
C ILE A 166 -7.13 12.98 -1.44
N GLY A 167 -5.83 13.22 -1.44
CA GLY A 167 -5.12 14.07 -0.50
C GLY A 167 -3.82 14.56 -1.13
N LEU A 168 -3.20 15.58 -0.54
CA LEU A 168 -1.91 16.09 -0.99
C LEU A 168 -0.80 15.06 -0.70
N ASP A 169 -0.22 14.52 -1.75
CA ASP A 169 0.90 13.58 -1.72
C ASP A 169 1.58 13.59 -3.09
N HIS A 170 2.91 13.47 -3.12
CA HIS A 170 3.70 13.53 -4.38
C HIS A 170 3.37 14.76 -5.23
N THR A 171 3.22 15.91 -4.59
CA THR A 171 2.77 17.16 -5.25
C THR A 171 3.72 17.62 -6.33
N GLU A 172 5.01 17.33 -6.20
CA GLU A 172 6.06 17.59 -7.19
C GLU A 172 5.85 16.86 -8.53
N ILE A 173 5.04 15.78 -8.54
CA ILE A 173 4.76 14.96 -9.74
C ILE A 173 3.29 15.06 -10.16
N LEU A 174 2.37 15.04 -9.19
CA LEU A 174 0.93 14.93 -9.45
C LEU A 174 0.22 16.28 -9.47
N GLY A 175 0.93 17.37 -9.08
CA GLY A 175 0.37 18.71 -8.98
C GLY A 175 0.02 19.13 -7.54
N GLU A 176 -0.10 20.43 -7.34
CA GLU A 176 -0.17 21.08 -6.01
C GLU A 176 -1.60 21.18 -5.47
N THR A 177 -2.63 20.79 -6.25
CA THR A 177 -4.04 20.89 -5.83
C THR A 177 -4.72 19.52 -5.78
N LEU A 178 -5.78 19.41 -4.99
CA LEU A 178 -6.59 18.19 -4.91
C LEU A 178 -7.20 17.82 -6.27
N GLY A 179 -7.59 18.80 -7.08
CA GLY A 179 -8.12 18.58 -8.42
C GLY A 179 -7.09 18.04 -9.39
N ALA A 180 -5.84 18.54 -9.36
CA ALA A 180 -4.76 18.01 -10.18
C ALA A 180 -4.46 16.56 -9.82
N ILE A 181 -4.35 16.24 -8.53
CA ILE A 181 -4.13 14.87 -8.04
C ILE A 181 -5.31 13.96 -8.40
N ALA A 182 -6.55 14.49 -8.28
CA ALA A 182 -7.76 13.76 -8.66
C ALA A 182 -7.77 13.43 -10.16
N ALA A 183 -7.36 14.36 -11.02
CA ALA A 183 -7.28 14.15 -12.47
C ALA A 183 -6.29 13.03 -12.84
N GLU A 184 -5.10 13.01 -12.20
CA GLU A 184 -4.13 11.95 -12.40
C GLU A 184 -4.67 10.57 -11.96
N LYS A 185 -5.33 10.49 -10.79
CA LYS A 185 -5.89 9.24 -10.30
C LYS A 185 -7.11 8.79 -11.10
N ALA A 186 -7.99 9.72 -11.49
CA ALA A 186 -9.14 9.44 -12.35
C ALA A 186 -8.75 8.99 -13.76
N GLY A 187 -7.47 9.07 -14.13
CA GLY A 187 -6.96 8.50 -15.37
C GLY A 187 -7.19 7.00 -15.51
N ILE A 188 -7.41 6.27 -14.42
CA ILE A 188 -7.72 4.82 -14.45
C ILE A 188 -9.18 4.52 -14.85
N ILE A 189 -10.11 5.48 -14.75
CA ILE A 189 -11.51 5.30 -15.12
C ILE A 189 -11.58 4.97 -16.61
N LYS A 190 -12.38 4.00 -17.00
CA LYS A 190 -12.51 3.55 -18.39
C LYS A 190 -13.95 3.73 -18.89
N PRO A 191 -14.16 3.90 -20.21
CA PRO A 191 -15.50 4.09 -20.76
C PRO A 191 -16.48 2.99 -20.36
N GLY A 192 -17.62 3.36 -19.78
CA GLY A 192 -18.69 2.46 -19.37
C GLY A 192 -18.39 1.59 -18.14
N ILE A 193 -17.19 1.67 -17.58
CA ILE A 193 -16.78 0.85 -16.42
C ILE A 193 -17.10 1.57 -15.10
N PRO A 194 -17.73 0.91 -14.12
CA PRO A 194 -18.04 1.51 -12.83
C PRO A 194 -16.79 2.08 -12.13
N CYS A 195 -16.92 3.25 -11.53
CA CYS A 195 -15.92 3.89 -10.68
C CYS A 195 -16.47 4.04 -9.26
N VAL A 196 -15.93 3.26 -8.33
CA VAL A 196 -16.23 3.39 -6.90
C VAL A 196 -15.29 4.42 -6.30
N THR A 197 -15.81 5.32 -5.44
CA THR A 197 -14.96 6.31 -4.78
C THR A 197 -15.31 6.55 -3.33
N GLY A 198 -14.26 6.67 -2.49
CA GLY A 198 -14.35 7.14 -1.11
C GLY A 198 -14.10 8.65 -0.95
N VAL A 199 -14.02 9.38 -2.07
CA VAL A 199 -13.88 10.84 -2.05
C VAL A 199 -15.21 11.47 -1.61
N PRO A 200 -15.21 12.44 -0.67
CA PRO A 200 -16.43 13.15 -0.27
C PRO A 200 -17.14 13.78 -1.46
N VAL A 201 -18.50 13.77 -1.43
CA VAL A 201 -19.39 14.24 -2.52
C VAL A 201 -19.36 15.76 -2.68
N GLU A 202 -18.30 16.42 -2.23
CA GLU A 202 -18.11 17.87 -2.31
C GLU A 202 -16.64 18.20 -2.57
N GLY A 203 -16.42 19.36 -3.21
CA GLY A 203 -15.10 19.93 -3.41
C GLY A 203 -14.42 19.52 -4.71
N GLU A 204 -13.25 20.13 -4.92
CA GLU A 204 -12.50 20.11 -6.18
C GLU A 204 -12.21 18.67 -6.69
N ALA A 205 -11.84 17.77 -5.78
CA ALA A 205 -11.52 16.40 -6.15
C ALA A 205 -12.75 15.63 -6.68
N TRP A 206 -13.90 15.81 -6.03
CA TRP A 206 -15.16 15.21 -6.45
C TRP A 206 -15.58 15.73 -7.84
N GLU A 207 -15.58 17.04 -8.05
CA GLU A 207 -15.98 17.68 -9.31
C GLU A 207 -15.17 17.13 -10.50
N VAL A 208 -13.87 16.92 -10.30
CA VAL A 208 -12.97 16.34 -11.31
C VAL A 208 -13.34 14.89 -11.61
N ILE A 209 -13.53 14.05 -10.58
CA ILE A 209 -13.88 12.63 -10.76
C ILE A 209 -15.25 12.51 -11.43
N GLU A 210 -16.25 13.27 -10.96
CA GLU A 210 -17.60 13.27 -11.52
C GLU A 210 -17.59 13.69 -13.00
N ARG A 211 -16.87 14.75 -13.36
CA ARG A 211 -16.71 15.19 -14.74
C ARG A 211 -16.12 14.09 -15.62
N ILE A 212 -15.02 13.45 -15.17
CA ILE A 212 -14.34 12.39 -15.94
C ILE A 212 -15.27 11.17 -16.08
N CYS A 213 -16.00 10.78 -15.03
CA CYS A 213 -16.99 9.71 -15.12
C CYS A 213 -18.08 10.02 -16.14
N ARG A 214 -18.60 11.26 -16.15
CA ARG A 214 -19.60 11.70 -17.11
C ARG A 214 -19.08 11.68 -18.54
N GLU A 215 -17.87 12.19 -18.78
CA GLU A 215 -17.19 12.18 -20.09
C GLU A 215 -16.97 10.76 -20.63
N ARG A 216 -16.72 9.80 -19.73
CA ARG A 216 -16.48 8.39 -20.05
C ARG A 216 -17.72 7.51 -19.96
N HIS A 217 -18.89 8.07 -19.69
CA HIS A 217 -20.12 7.32 -19.42
C HIS A 217 -19.93 6.21 -18.37
N ALA A 218 -19.04 6.42 -17.41
CA ALA A 218 -18.72 5.50 -16.33
C ALA A 218 -19.68 5.75 -15.16
N PRO A 219 -20.41 4.74 -14.65
CA PRO A 219 -21.20 4.88 -13.44
C PRO A 219 -20.31 5.29 -12.26
N LEU A 220 -20.58 6.43 -11.63
CA LEU A 220 -19.88 6.89 -10.42
C LEU A 220 -20.66 6.43 -9.19
N ILE A 221 -19.98 5.70 -8.32
CA ILE A 221 -20.56 5.06 -7.14
C ILE A 221 -19.80 5.53 -5.90
N PRO A 222 -20.30 6.52 -5.15
CA PRO A 222 -19.71 6.89 -3.86
C PRO A 222 -19.95 5.78 -2.85
N ILE A 223 -18.98 5.52 -1.98
CA ILE A 223 -19.18 4.61 -0.85
C ILE A 223 -20.17 5.22 0.13
N GLN A 224 -21.00 4.38 0.74
CA GLN A 224 -21.78 4.80 1.90
C GLN A 224 -20.85 4.87 3.12
N PRO A 225 -20.92 5.94 3.96
CA PRO A 225 -20.11 6.06 5.15
C PRO A 225 -20.31 4.85 6.06
N PRO A 226 -19.23 4.13 6.46
CA PRO A 226 -19.35 3.07 7.44
C PRO A 226 -19.70 3.64 8.81
N SER A 227 -20.45 2.89 9.63
CA SER A 227 -20.63 3.21 11.05
C SER A 227 -19.85 2.23 11.91
N ASP A 228 -19.26 2.75 12.99
CA ASP A 228 -18.55 1.96 14.00
C ASP A 228 -19.42 1.91 15.27
N GLU A 229 -19.89 0.72 15.61
CA GLU A 229 -20.76 0.47 16.75
C GLU A 229 -20.04 -0.46 17.74
N ALA A 230 -20.54 -0.56 18.97
CA ALA A 230 -19.98 -1.46 19.97
C ALA A 230 -19.95 -2.94 19.52
N SER A 231 -20.81 -3.30 18.56
CA SER A 231 -20.88 -4.64 17.96
C SER A 231 -19.95 -4.86 16.76
N GLY A 232 -19.16 -3.86 16.37
CA GLY A 232 -18.32 -3.86 15.18
C GLY A 232 -18.83 -2.94 14.08
N LEU A 233 -18.11 -2.91 12.94
CA LEU A 233 -18.45 -2.04 11.82
C LEU A 233 -19.73 -2.49 11.10
N THR A 234 -20.51 -1.52 10.67
CA THR A 234 -21.61 -1.70 9.72
C THR A 234 -21.19 -1.12 8.37
N LEU A 235 -21.20 -1.95 7.34
CA LEU A 235 -20.85 -1.61 5.96
C LEU A 235 -22.09 -1.77 5.09
N THR A 236 -22.46 -0.73 4.36
CA THR A 236 -23.67 -0.73 3.50
C THR A 236 -23.29 -0.45 2.05
N THR A 237 -23.90 -1.18 1.15
CA THR A 237 -23.88 -0.94 -0.31
C THR A 237 -25.31 -0.90 -0.81
N ASP A 238 -25.52 -0.61 -2.09
CA ASP A 238 -26.85 -0.66 -2.70
C ASP A 238 -27.44 -2.08 -2.75
N ARG A 239 -26.63 -3.12 -2.50
CA ARG A 239 -27.06 -4.53 -2.60
C ARG A 239 -27.20 -5.20 -1.24
N ARG A 240 -26.51 -4.70 -0.19
CA ARG A 240 -26.51 -5.37 1.13
C ARG A 240 -26.02 -4.47 2.27
N THR A 241 -26.23 -4.96 3.49
CA THR A 241 -25.61 -4.42 4.70
C THR A 241 -24.95 -5.57 5.46
N LEU A 242 -23.66 -5.43 5.76
CA LEU A 242 -22.91 -6.28 6.68
C LEU A 242 -22.85 -5.60 8.04
N ARG A 243 -23.10 -6.33 9.12
CA ARG A 243 -23.06 -5.82 10.51
C ARG A 243 -22.09 -6.64 11.34
N GLY A 244 -21.44 -5.99 12.32
CA GLY A 244 -20.53 -6.67 13.23
C GLY A 244 -19.24 -7.12 12.54
N VAL A 245 -18.73 -6.35 11.59
CA VAL A 245 -17.47 -6.65 10.89
C VAL A 245 -16.29 -6.23 11.76
N HIS A 246 -15.38 -7.15 12.05
CA HIS A 246 -14.18 -6.92 12.86
C HIS A 246 -12.90 -7.06 12.01
N LEU A 247 -12.39 -5.92 11.54
CA LEU A 247 -11.22 -5.91 10.68
C LEU A 247 -9.94 -6.25 11.46
N ARG A 248 -9.13 -7.14 10.92
CA ARG A 248 -7.77 -7.39 11.40
C ARG A 248 -6.84 -6.18 11.17
N LEU A 249 -7.03 -5.46 10.07
CA LEU A 249 -6.34 -4.21 9.77
C LEU A 249 -6.90 -3.10 10.68
N ARG A 250 -6.04 -2.54 11.53
CA ARG A 250 -6.41 -1.54 12.54
C ARG A 250 -6.35 -0.12 11.97
N GLY A 251 -7.10 0.80 12.58
CA GLY A 251 -7.18 2.22 12.25
C GLY A 251 -8.53 2.61 11.65
N ALA A 252 -9.08 3.76 12.05
CA ALA A 252 -10.41 4.24 11.64
C ALA A 252 -10.59 4.32 10.11
N PHE A 253 -9.53 4.65 9.39
CA PHE A 253 -9.54 4.70 7.91
C PHE A 253 -9.76 3.33 7.27
N GLN A 254 -9.56 2.23 7.97
CA GLN A 254 -9.79 0.89 7.42
C GLN A 254 -11.26 0.59 7.20
N ALA A 255 -12.15 1.21 7.96
CA ALA A 255 -13.58 1.10 7.73
C ALA A 255 -13.98 1.62 6.34
N GLN A 256 -13.42 2.76 5.92
CA GLN A 256 -13.64 3.32 4.58
C GLN A 256 -13.02 2.43 3.49
N ASN A 257 -11.83 1.86 3.73
CA ASN A 257 -11.21 0.93 2.79
C ASN A 257 -12.07 -0.35 2.63
N ALA A 258 -12.65 -0.85 3.71
CA ALA A 258 -13.56 -2.00 3.68
C ALA A 258 -14.87 -1.69 2.95
N ALA A 259 -15.45 -0.49 3.17
CA ALA A 259 -16.62 -0.04 2.43
C ALA A 259 -16.31 0.08 0.93
N ALA A 260 -15.15 0.62 0.56
CA ALA A 260 -14.72 0.71 -0.83
C ALA A 260 -14.52 -0.68 -1.47
N ALA A 261 -13.91 -1.62 -0.74
CA ALA A 261 -13.72 -2.99 -1.21
C ALA A 261 -15.06 -3.73 -1.43
N LEU A 262 -15.99 -3.63 -0.47
CA LEU A 262 -17.31 -4.25 -0.58
C LEU A 262 -18.12 -3.63 -1.72
N THR A 263 -18.14 -2.29 -1.82
CA THR A 263 -18.84 -1.57 -2.89
C THR A 263 -18.27 -1.92 -4.26
N ALA A 264 -16.94 -2.04 -4.38
CA ALA A 264 -16.30 -2.44 -5.63
C ALA A 264 -16.75 -3.83 -6.09
N LEU A 265 -16.75 -4.81 -5.20
CA LEU A 265 -17.21 -6.17 -5.51
C LEU A 265 -18.69 -6.19 -5.91
N ASP A 266 -19.52 -5.43 -5.21
CA ASP A 266 -20.96 -5.37 -5.48
C ASP A 266 -21.29 -4.56 -6.76
N SER A 267 -20.35 -3.74 -7.24
CA SER A 267 -20.53 -2.96 -8.49
C SER A 267 -20.19 -3.77 -9.74
N ILE A 268 -19.54 -4.92 -9.61
CA ILE A 268 -19.26 -5.81 -10.74
C ILE A 268 -20.55 -6.47 -11.21
N GLY A 269 -20.73 -6.55 -12.53
CA GLY A 269 -21.91 -7.21 -13.12
C GLY A 269 -22.02 -8.68 -12.72
N LEU A 270 -23.24 -9.14 -12.42
CA LEU A 270 -23.49 -10.50 -11.90
C LEU A 270 -23.05 -11.62 -12.87
N GLU A 271 -22.98 -11.34 -14.15
CA GLU A 271 -22.43 -12.30 -15.14
C GLU A 271 -20.92 -12.46 -14.99
N ALA A 272 -20.23 -11.38 -14.58
CA ALA A 272 -18.79 -11.40 -14.37
C ALA A 272 -18.42 -11.91 -12.97
N LEU A 273 -19.18 -11.51 -11.94
CA LEU A 273 -19.01 -11.95 -10.56
C LEU A 273 -20.39 -12.13 -9.92
N PRO A 274 -20.83 -13.35 -9.61
CA PRO A 274 -22.00 -13.60 -8.79
C PRO A 274 -21.86 -12.89 -7.44
N LEU A 275 -22.99 -12.47 -6.85
CA LEU A 275 -22.96 -11.82 -5.54
C LEU A 275 -22.33 -12.76 -4.50
N VAL A 276 -21.20 -12.33 -3.95
CA VAL A 276 -20.51 -13.10 -2.90
C VAL A 276 -21.40 -13.14 -1.65
N PRO A 277 -21.64 -14.33 -1.03
CA PRO A 277 -22.47 -14.43 0.18
C PRO A 277 -21.97 -13.53 1.31
N ASN A 278 -22.88 -13.01 2.15
CA ASN A 278 -22.54 -12.06 3.21
C ASN A 278 -21.48 -12.60 4.16
N GLU A 279 -21.61 -13.86 4.61
CA GLU A 279 -20.65 -14.50 5.52
C GLU A 279 -19.27 -14.65 4.90
N VAL A 280 -19.21 -14.90 3.59
CA VAL A 280 -17.95 -15.02 2.85
C VAL A 280 -17.30 -13.63 2.70
N ALA A 281 -18.10 -12.61 2.34
CA ALA A 281 -17.61 -11.25 2.22
C ALA A 281 -17.09 -10.73 3.57
N GLN A 282 -17.83 -10.94 4.65
CA GLN A 282 -17.42 -10.56 6.00
C GLN A 282 -16.12 -11.24 6.40
N ARG A 283 -16.04 -12.57 6.30
CA ARG A 283 -14.82 -13.33 6.60
C ARG A 283 -13.62 -12.86 5.77
N GLY A 284 -13.85 -12.52 4.51
CA GLY A 284 -12.80 -12.03 3.62
C GLY A 284 -12.26 -10.67 4.04
N LEU A 285 -13.14 -9.74 4.42
CA LEU A 285 -12.75 -8.44 4.94
C LEU A 285 -11.99 -8.56 6.27
N GLU A 286 -12.48 -9.40 7.19
CA GLU A 286 -11.87 -9.65 8.50
C GLU A 286 -10.50 -10.33 8.41
N ALA A 287 -10.31 -11.23 7.43
CA ALA A 287 -9.06 -11.95 7.23
C ALA A 287 -7.98 -11.14 6.50
N ALA A 288 -8.36 -10.06 5.81
CA ALA A 288 -7.44 -9.26 5.02
C ALA A 288 -6.29 -8.71 5.86
N TRP A 289 -5.05 -8.82 5.34
CA TRP A 289 -3.86 -8.39 6.04
C TRP A 289 -2.81 -7.83 5.08
N VAL A 290 -2.07 -6.82 5.55
CA VAL A 290 -0.95 -6.20 4.83
C VAL A 290 0.16 -5.93 5.85
N PRO A 291 1.42 -6.29 5.58
CA PRO A 291 2.52 -6.02 6.50
C PRO A 291 2.73 -4.51 6.72
N GLY A 292 3.21 -4.15 7.91
CA GLY A 292 3.55 -2.77 8.25
C GLY A 292 2.36 -1.80 8.33
N ARG A 293 1.15 -2.29 8.58
CA ARG A 293 -0.05 -1.47 8.83
C ARG A 293 -0.56 -1.68 10.24
N LEU A 294 -0.08 -0.86 11.20
CA LEU A 294 -0.36 -0.99 12.63
C LEU A 294 -0.21 -2.44 13.09
N GLN A 295 0.82 -3.09 12.58
CA GLN A 295 1.11 -4.49 12.83
C GLN A 295 1.72 -4.66 14.21
N GLN A 296 1.03 -5.36 15.10
CA GLN A 296 1.59 -5.79 16.38
C GLN A 296 2.48 -7.01 16.14
N VAL A 297 3.76 -6.91 16.52
CA VAL A 297 4.79 -7.95 16.32
C VAL A 297 5.29 -8.56 17.62
N SER A 298 4.95 -7.96 18.78
CA SER A 298 5.21 -8.48 20.14
C SER A 298 4.09 -8.02 21.09
N GLU A 299 3.88 -8.79 22.16
CA GLU A 299 2.90 -8.50 23.20
C GLU A 299 3.52 -7.84 24.43
N GLU A 300 4.70 -8.32 24.86
CA GLU A 300 5.41 -7.86 26.08
C GLU A 300 6.92 -7.67 25.80
N PRO A 301 7.41 -6.41 25.67
CA PRO A 301 6.61 -5.19 25.53
C PRO A 301 5.77 -5.23 24.25
N THR A 302 4.68 -4.45 24.23
CA THR A 302 3.92 -4.32 22.99
C THR A 302 4.75 -3.59 21.95
N VAL A 303 5.01 -4.25 20.82
CA VAL A 303 5.72 -3.62 19.68
C VAL A 303 4.79 -3.52 18.50
N VAL A 304 4.65 -2.31 17.97
CA VAL A 304 3.86 -1.99 16.78
C VAL A 304 4.78 -1.50 15.69
N VAL A 305 4.60 -2.01 14.47
CA VAL A 305 5.30 -1.52 13.28
C VAL A 305 4.30 -0.88 12.31
N ASP A 306 4.65 0.30 11.79
CA ASP A 306 3.83 1.02 10.82
C ASP A 306 4.70 1.80 9.83
N VAL A 307 4.31 1.82 8.56
CA VAL A 307 5.06 2.47 7.48
C VAL A 307 4.66 3.93 7.23
N ALA A 308 4.06 4.60 8.20
CA ALA A 308 3.81 6.05 8.15
C ALA A 308 5.09 6.81 7.85
N HIS A 309 5.03 7.86 6.99
CA HIS A 309 6.22 8.54 6.48
C HIS A 309 6.02 10.03 6.16
N ASN A 310 4.82 10.56 6.34
CA ASN A 310 4.48 11.98 6.19
C ASN A 310 3.52 12.43 7.29
N GLU A 311 3.26 13.74 7.41
CA GLU A 311 2.43 14.32 8.47
C GLU A 311 1.04 13.67 8.57
N ILE A 312 0.36 13.47 7.43
CA ILE A 312 -0.99 12.88 7.40
C ILE A 312 -0.99 11.45 7.94
N SER A 313 -0.02 10.63 7.52
CA SER A 313 0.10 9.26 7.99
C SER A 313 0.59 9.18 9.44
N ALA A 314 1.42 10.12 9.89
CA ALA A 314 1.85 10.20 11.29
C ALA A 314 0.70 10.61 12.21
N SER A 315 -0.19 11.52 11.77
CA SER A 315 -1.41 11.86 12.51
C SER A 315 -2.33 10.65 12.68
N ALA A 316 -2.60 9.94 11.58
CA ALA A 316 -3.42 8.72 11.61
C ALA A 316 -2.79 7.62 12.50
N LEU A 317 -1.45 7.49 12.48
CA LEU A 317 -0.71 6.57 13.36
C LEU A 317 -0.87 6.98 14.84
N ALA A 318 -0.68 8.27 15.17
CA ALA A 318 -0.83 8.76 16.54
C ALA A 318 -2.23 8.46 17.09
N ASP A 319 -3.28 8.75 16.30
CA ASP A 319 -4.66 8.48 16.69
C ASP A 319 -4.92 6.98 16.87
N ALA A 320 -4.38 6.15 15.99
CA ALA A 320 -4.52 4.70 16.10
C ALA A 320 -3.76 4.13 17.30
N LEU A 321 -2.58 4.66 17.66
CA LEU A 321 -1.85 4.26 18.86
C LEU A 321 -2.64 4.62 20.14
N ARG A 322 -3.32 5.76 20.17
CA ARG A 322 -4.23 6.13 21.28
C ARG A 322 -5.40 5.15 21.38
N THR A 323 -6.08 4.92 20.27
CA THR A 323 -7.35 4.18 20.23
C THR A 323 -7.15 2.68 20.44
N HIS A 324 -6.16 2.08 19.79
CA HIS A 324 -5.99 0.62 19.77
C HIS A 324 -4.92 0.09 20.72
N PHE A 325 -3.99 0.93 21.17
CA PHE A 325 -2.85 0.53 22.00
C PHE A 325 -2.73 1.31 23.30
N GLN A 326 -3.72 2.15 23.61
CA GLN A 326 -3.81 2.91 24.88
C GLN A 326 -2.54 3.75 25.14
N ALA A 327 -2.00 4.37 24.08
CA ALA A 327 -0.74 5.10 24.15
C ALA A 327 -0.73 6.23 25.21
N GLU A 328 -1.88 6.80 25.57
CA GLU A 328 -2.00 7.85 26.59
C GLU A 328 -1.77 7.33 28.03
N SER A 329 -2.02 6.05 28.28
CA SER A 329 -1.86 5.43 29.61
C SER A 329 -0.58 4.58 29.72
N ARG A 330 0.22 4.52 28.68
CA ARG A 330 1.45 3.71 28.57
C ARG A 330 2.66 4.59 28.33
N ARG A 331 3.82 4.11 28.76
CA ARG A 331 5.10 4.69 28.38
C ARG A 331 5.39 4.32 26.92
N VAL A 332 5.50 5.34 26.04
CA VAL A 332 5.73 5.16 24.60
C VAL A 332 7.20 5.37 24.26
N ILE A 333 7.77 4.46 23.49
CA ILE A 333 9.12 4.56 22.91
C ILE A 333 8.95 4.59 21.39
N LEU A 334 9.41 5.64 20.75
CA LEU A 334 9.39 5.75 19.29
C LEU A 334 10.75 5.35 18.72
N VAL A 335 10.76 4.48 17.71
CA VAL A 335 11.93 4.19 16.86
C VAL A 335 11.61 4.73 15.48
N VAL A 336 12.33 5.76 15.05
CA VAL A 336 11.99 6.52 13.84
C VAL A 336 13.15 6.55 12.87
N GLY A 337 12.89 6.06 11.64
CA GLY A 337 13.80 6.20 10.50
C GLY A 337 13.05 6.73 9.28
N LEU A 338 13.53 7.81 8.67
CA LEU A 338 12.88 8.46 7.53
C LEU A 338 13.68 8.28 6.24
N SER A 339 13.00 8.27 5.12
CA SER A 339 13.63 8.39 3.82
C SER A 339 13.96 9.86 3.51
N ARG A 340 14.98 10.07 2.65
CA ARG A 340 15.57 11.40 2.35
C ARG A 340 14.55 12.50 2.01
N ASN A 341 13.46 12.15 1.33
CA ASN A 341 12.47 13.10 0.82
C ASN A 341 11.39 13.49 1.82
N HIS A 342 11.40 12.93 3.04
CA HIS A 342 10.39 13.22 4.05
C HIS A 342 10.91 14.27 5.05
N ASP A 343 10.01 15.17 5.46
CA ASP A 343 10.28 16.22 6.44
C ASP A 343 10.17 15.65 7.86
N PRO A 344 11.26 15.63 8.65
CA PRO A 344 11.25 15.09 10.01
C PRO A 344 10.35 15.86 10.96
N GLU A 345 10.31 17.20 10.88
CA GLU A 345 9.52 18.04 11.79
C GLU A 345 8.02 17.81 11.53
N ALA A 346 7.59 17.88 10.27
CA ALA A 346 6.20 17.61 9.89
C ALA A 346 5.76 16.19 10.30
N PHE A 347 6.65 15.19 10.13
CA PHE A 347 6.37 13.82 10.54
C PHE A 347 6.26 13.63 12.05
N LEU A 348 7.17 14.25 12.83
CA LEU A 348 7.23 14.06 14.28
C LEU A 348 6.16 14.86 15.04
N LYS A 349 5.70 15.98 14.49
CA LYS A 349 4.75 16.88 15.16
C LYS A 349 3.49 16.19 15.68
N PRO A 350 2.77 15.34 14.91
CA PRO A 350 1.62 14.60 15.44
C PRO A 350 2.00 13.56 16.50
N LEU A 351 3.17 12.92 16.37
CA LEU A 351 3.67 11.91 17.29
C LEU A 351 4.15 12.51 18.62
N ALA A 352 4.60 13.75 18.61
CA ALA A 352 4.97 14.49 19.83
C ALA A 352 3.80 14.59 20.81
N GLY A 353 2.55 14.67 20.30
CA GLY A 353 1.34 14.66 21.12
C GLY A 353 1.07 13.37 21.91
N LEU A 354 1.84 12.30 21.67
CA LEU A 354 1.83 11.07 22.47
C LEU A 354 2.70 11.18 23.74
N ASN A 355 3.43 12.27 23.92
CA ASN A 355 4.40 12.48 25.00
C ASN A 355 5.37 11.29 25.16
N PRO A 356 6.09 10.88 24.09
CA PRO A 356 6.94 9.71 24.16
C PRO A 356 8.02 9.86 25.22
N ALA A 357 8.23 8.80 26.00
CA ALA A 357 9.26 8.76 27.04
C ALA A 357 10.68 8.67 26.46
N ALA A 358 10.80 8.17 25.24
CA ALA A 358 12.04 8.15 24.47
C ALA A 358 11.75 8.15 22.97
N LEU A 359 12.68 8.74 22.20
CA LEU A 359 12.74 8.65 20.74
C LEU A 359 14.14 8.20 20.36
N ILE A 360 14.22 7.10 19.59
CA ILE A 360 15.45 6.59 19.02
C ILE A 360 15.42 6.92 17.53
N ALA A 361 16.27 7.86 17.14
CA ALA A 361 16.43 8.23 15.74
C ALA A 361 17.38 7.22 15.06
N THR A 362 17.00 6.74 13.90
CA THR A 362 17.83 5.82 13.10
C THR A 362 17.68 6.13 11.61
N GLN A 363 18.39 5.40 10.78
CA GLN A 363 18.32 5.57 9.32
C GLN A 363 18.14 4.23 8.63
N PRO A 364 17.22 4.11 7.65
CA PRO A 364 17.08 2.89 6.86
C PRO A 364 18.27 2.71 5.91
N ALA A 365 18.56 1.47 5.53
CA ALA A 365 19.63 1.14 4.60
C ALA A 365 19.40 1.73 3.19
N CYS A 366 18.14 1.86 2.77
CA CYS A 366 17.78 2.40 1.47
C CYS A 366 17.27 3.84 1.56
N ARG A 367 17.86 4.76 0.76
CA ARG A 367 17.48 6.18 0.66
C ARG A 367 17.41 6.89 2.04
N PRO A 368 18.40 6.74 2.90
CA PRO A 368 18.34 7.26 4.25
C PRO A 368 18.24 8.79 4.31
N ARG A 369 17.45 9.27 5.27
CA ARG A 369 17.69 10.56 5.90
C ARG A 369 18.63 10.33 7.07
N PRO A 370 19.65 11.18 7.28
CA PRO A 370 20.53 11.06 8.44
C PRO A 370 19.73 11.04 9.76
N ALA A 371 20.09 10.16 10.68
CA ALA A 371 19.39 10.06 11.97
C ALA A 371 19.50 11.36 12.80
N GLU A 372 20.58 12.13 12.60
CA GLU A 372 20.81 13.43 13.22
C GLU A 372 19.75 14.45 12.84
N ASP A 373 19.27 14.43 11.57
CA ASP A 373 18.19 15.34 11.14
C ASP A 373 16.90 15.07 11.91
N ILE A 374 16.61 13.78 12.17
CA ILE A 374 15.44 13.35 12.93
C ILE A 374 15.60 13.74 14.41
N ALA A 375 16.79 13.52 14.98
CA ALA A 375 17.10 13.88 16.36
C ALA A 375 17.03 15.41 16.56
N PHE A 376 17.53 16.19 15.60
CA PHE A 376 17.45 17.65 15.63
C PHE A 376 16.00 18.16 15.61
N ALA A 377 15.17 17.61 14.70
CA ALA A 377 13.75 17.94 14.63
C ALA A 377 13.00 17.56 15.92
N ALA A 378 13.31 16.41 16.50
CA ALA A 378 12.72 15.98 17.76
C ALA A 378 13.11 16.91 18.92
N GLN A 379 14.35 17.37 18.97
CA GLN A 379 14.81 18.36 19.96
C GLN A 379 14.09 19.70 19.78
N ALA A 380 13.93 20.17 18.55
CA ALA A 380 13.19 21.40 18.24
C ALA A 380 11.72 21.35 18.70
N LEU A 381 11.10 20.16 18.66
CA LEU A 381 9.77 19.89 19.17
C LEU A 381 9.70 19.66 20.69
N GLY A 382 10.83 19.74 21.40
CA GLY A 382 10.89 19.57 22.86
C GLY A 382 10.71 18.13 23.33
N LEU A 383 10.95 17.13 22.47
CA LEU A 383 10.83 15.73 22.84
C LEU A 383 11.98 15.31 23.78
N PRO A 384 11.67 14.59 24.88
CA PRO A 384 12.68 14.19 25.86
C PRO A 384 13.47 12.96 25.42
N ASN A 385 14.65 12.74 26.05
CA ASN A 385 15.43 11.50 25.94
C ASN A 385 15.66 11.00 24.51
N ILE A 386 16.23 11.85 23.66
CA ILE A 386 16.57 11.50 22.29
C ILE A 386 17.89 10.74 22.28
N ALA A 387 17.88 9.53 21.75
CA ALA A 387 19.09 8.77 21.44
C ALA A 387 19.20 8.63 19.90
N THR A 388 20.37 8.93 19.35
CA THR A 388 20.66 8.68 17.94
C THR A 388 21.43 7.38 17.83
N VAL A 389 20.94 6.45 16.98
CA VAL A 389 21.62 5.20 16.68
C VAL A 389 22.08 5.28 15.22
N GLU A 390 23.38 5.24 14.99
CA GLU A 390 23.96 5.44 13.66
C GLU A 390 23.95 4.20 12.78
N SER A 391 24.08 3.01 13.38
CA SER A 391 24.50 1.82 12.67
C SER A 391 23.39 1.13 11.89
N SER A 392 22.22 0.90 12.47
CA SER A 392 21.12 0.23 11.78
C SER A 392 19.79 0.37 12.52
N VAL A 393 18.70 0.10 11.78
CA VAL A 393 17.35 0.02 12.38
C VAL A 393 17.26 -1.14 13.39
N LEU A 394 17.96 -2.25 13.13
CA LEU A 394 18.01 -3.38 14.05
C LEU A 394 18.61 -3.00 15.40
N ASP A 395 19.71 -2.23 15.41
CA ASP A 395 20.35 -1.78 16.66
C ASP A 395 19.43 -0.79 17.39
N ALA A 396 18.74 0.09 16.66
CA ALA A 396 17.76 1.00 17.25
C ALA A 396 16.58 0.26 17.91
N VAL A 397 16.07 -0.78 17.27
CA VAL A 397 15.02 -1.63 17.84
C VAL A 397 15.55 -2.41 19.05
N GLN A 398 16.74 -2.98 18.98
CA GLN A 398 17.37 -3.67 20.12
C GLN A 398 17.59 -2.72 21.30
N SER A 399 18.02 -1.47 21.04
CA SER A 399 18.14 -0.43 22.06
C SER A 399 16.80 -0.09 22.71
N ALA A 400 15.71 -0.01 21.90
CA ALA A 400 14.37 0.19 22.42
C ALA A 400 13.92 -0.95 23.33
N LEU A 401 14.12 -2.20 22.90
CA LEU A 401 13.77 -3.40 23.66
C LEU A 401 14.56 -3.49 24.99
N ASN A 402 15.86 -3.17 24.99
CA ASN A 402 16.71 -3.22 26.18
C ASN A 402 16.29 -2.21 27.27
N GLN A 403 15.68 -1.09 26.92
CA GLN A 403 15.21 -0.07 27.86
C GLN A 403 13.72 -0.17 28.20
N ALA A 404 12.98 -1.02 27.47
CA ALA A 404 11.55 -1.18 27.65
C ALA A 404 11.20 -2.00 28.88
N ARG A 405 10.05 -1.70 29.46
CA ARG A 405 9.36 -2.48 30.49
C ARG A 405 8.28 -3.33 29.82
N PRO A 406 7.78 -4.39 30.47
CA PRO A 406 6.72 -5.23 29.88
C PRO A 406 5.46 -4.46 29.44
N ASP A 407 5.09 -3.42 30.17
CA ASP A 407 3.90 -2.61 29.88
C ASP A 407 4.14 -1.46 28.88
N ASP A 408 5.38 -1.28 28.40
CA ASP A 408 5.70 -0.21 27.45
C ASP A 408 5.12 -0.50 26.07
N LEU A 409 4.91 0.57 25.30
CA LEU A 409 4.55 0.55 23.89
C LEU A 409 5.73 1.04 23.05
N ILE A 410 6.29 0.17 22.22
CA ILE A 410 7.32 0.52 21.25
C ILE A 410 6.64 0.67 19.88
N CYS A 411 6.92 1.77 19.18
CA CYS A 411 6.47 1.97 17.81
C CYS A 411 7.65 2.18 16.87
N LEU A 412 7.87 1.24 15.94
CA LEU A 412 8.83 1.36 14.83
C LEU A 412 8.13 1.94 13.62
N THR A 413 8.61 3.09 13.11
CA THR A 413 7.92 3.80 12.02
C THR A 413 8.86 4.73 11.24
N GLY A 414 8.31 5.41 10.22
CA GLY A 414 8.96 6.47 9.46
C GLY A 414 9.16 6.15 7.97
N SER A 415 9.17 4.90 7.57
CA SER A 415 9.17 4.51 6.14
C SER A 415 8.97 3.00 5.96
N PHE A 416 8.63 2.60 4.72
CA PHE A 416 8.65 1.19 4.32
C PHE A 416 10.04 0.57 4.50
N TYR A 417 11.10 1.32 4.21
CA TYR A 417 12.48 0.83 4.34
C TYR A 417 12.87 0.61 5.79
N THR A 418 12.46 1.52 6.69
CA THR A 418 12.71 1.39 8.12
C THR A 418 12.07 0.13 8.71
N VAL A 419 10.80 -0.11 8.37
CA VAL A 419 10.13 -1.34 8.82
C VAL A 419 10.74 -2.57 8.15
N GLY A 420 11.06 -2.48 6.86
CA GLY A 420 11.65 -3.56 6.07
C GLY A 420 13.05 -4.00 6.50
N ASP A 421 13.83 -3.10 7.13
CA ASP A 421 15.17 -3.42 7.64
C ASP A 421 15.13 -4.35 8.88
N VAL A 422 13.94 -4.54 9.49
CA VAL A 422 13.77 -5.50 10.60
C VAL A 422 12.99 -6.72 10.10
N PRO A 423 13.67 -7.80 9.71
CA PRO A 423 13.02 -8.96 9.11
C PRO A 423 12.02 -9.63 10.07
N PRO A 424 10.93 -10.24 9.57
CA PRO A 424 9.92 -10.91 10.40
C PRO A 424 10.50 -11.97 11.35
N ALA A 425 11.57 -12.66 10.93
CA ALA A 425 12.26 -13.66 11.75
C ALA A 425 12.87 -13.08 13.04
N PHE A 426 13.21 -11.78 13.05
CA PHE A 426 13.70 -11.10 14.26
C PHE A 426 12.66 -11.17 15.38
N TRP A 427 11.40 -10.89 15.05
CA TRP A 427 10.30 -10.88 16.03
C TRP A 427 9.91 -12.28 16.52
N GLN A 428 10.10 -13.32 15.68
CA GLN A 428 9.80 -14.72 16.03
C GLN A 428 10.87 -15.33 16.93
N ASN A 429 12.14 -14.93 16.74
CA ASN A 429 13.29 -15.47 17.47
C ASN A 429 13.65 -14.66 18.72
N SER A 430 13.12 -13.45 18.85
CA SER A 430 13.30 -12.64 20.04
C SER A 430 12.51 -13.31 21.16
N SER A 431 13.16 -14.19 21.92
CA SER A 431 12.73 -14.54 23.28
C SER A 431 12.83 -13.24 24.08
N ILE A 432 11.84 -12.37 23.93
CA ILE A 432 11.65 -11.21 24.78
C ILE A 432 11.20 -11.82 26.11
N LYS A 433 12.19 -12.10 26.98
CA LYS A 433 12.01 -12.59 28.36
C LYS A 433 11.72 -11.42 29.25
#